data_5625c6ab90e84e7dbdb73a6f2d57024b
#
_entry.id   5625c6ab90e84e7dbdb73a6f2d57024b
#
_cell.length_a   1.000
_cell.length_b   1.000
_cell.length_c   1.000
_cell.angle_alpha   90.00
_cell.angle_beta   90.00
_cell.angle_gamma   90.00
#
_symmetry.space_group_name_H-M   'P 1'
#
loop_
_entity.id
_entity.type
_entity.pdbx_description
1 polymer ?
#
loop_
_entity_poly.entity_id
_entity_poly.type
_entity_poly.pdbx_seq_one_letter_code
_entity_poly.pdbx_strand_id
1 'polypeptide(L)'
;EEISKDREGYVIKFKNGFRMKIKGEEYKRLHKILTNFSSKDIWELLRDGKPMDEFLDRVPDEFYKWVKQQVSSFEYAKYRIGEHCGKIHDYFRYGKYGDVDPEPTKKDFALHLEKCDVETFYRPILFAMWDGKPYEHIIWRIMKPKYEKPFKNDEN
;
A
#
# COMPACT_ATOMS: atom_id res chain seq x y z
N GLU A 1 41.33 -5.40 5.27
CA GLU A 1 40.68 -4.97 4.01
C GLU A 1 39.27 -4.47 4.35
N GLU A 2 38.96 -3.22 3.96
CA GLU A 2 37.63 -2.69 4.11
C GLU A 2 36.67 -3.39 3.14
N ILE A 3 35.52 -3.80 3.64
CA ILE A 3 34.48 -4.45 2.82
C ILE A 3 33.86 -3.35 1.92
N SER A 4 33.92 -3.56 0.60
CA SER A 4 33.31 -2.65 -0.38
C SER A 4 31.82 -2.42 -0.06
N LYS A 5 31.32 -1.20 -0.30
CA LYS A 5 29.92 -0.77 -0.04
C LYS A 5 28.89 -1.64 -0.78
N ASP A 6 29.31 -2.26 -1.88
CA ASP A 6 28.45 -3.09 -2.75
C ASP A 6 28.44 -4.57 -2.35
N ARG A 7 29.12 -4.95 -1.24
CA ARG A 7 29.19 -6.34 -0.79
C ARG A 7 28.56 -6.51 0.58
N GLU A 8 27.73 -7.52 0.70
CA GLU A 8 27.08 -7.90 1.98
C GLU A 8 28.10 -8.27 3.05
N GLY A 9 29.21 -8.90 2.65
CA GLY A 9 30.29 -9.32 3.53
C GLY A 9 31.11 -10.49 2.97
N TYR A 10 31.82 -11.16 3.83
CA TYR A 10 32.64 -12.32 3.51
C TYR A 10 32.26 -13.53 4.35
N VAL A 11 32.38 -14.72 3.76
CA VAL A 11 32.37 -15.99 4.49
C VAL A 11 33.79 -16.53 4.56
N ILE A 12 34.35 -16.54 5.75
CA ILE A 12 35.66 -17.11 5.98
C ILE A 12 35.47 -18.57 6.34
N LYS A 13 36.12 -19.47 5.56
CA LYS A 13 36.19 -20.91 5.84
C LYS A 13 37.56 -21.23 6.40
N PHE A 14 37.58 -21.71 7.62
CA PHE A 14 38.80 -22.14 8.28
C PHE A 14 39.17 -23.58 7.86
N LYS A 15 40.46 -23.94 7.99
CA LYS A 15 40.98 -25.29 7.63
C LYS A 15 40.32 -26.42 8.41
N ASN A 16 39.85 -26.14 9.63
CA ASN A 16 39.14 -27.09 10.49
C ASN A 16 37.65 -27.25 10.12
N GLY A 17 37.18 -26.65 8.99
CA GLY A 17 35.81 -26.72 8.55
C GLY A 17 34.88 -25.66 9.14
N PHE A 18 35.30 -24.90 10.16
CA PHE A 18 34.53 -23.81 10.73
C PHE A 18 34.33 -22.70 9.70
N ARG A 19 33.16 -22.10 9.70
CA ARG A 19 32.81 -20.97 8.84
C ARG A 19 32.33 -19.77 9.67
N MET A 20 32.80 -18.59 9.35
CA MET A 20 32.41 -17.35 9.98
C MET A 20 31.95 -16.35 8.91
N LYS A 21 30.76 -15.75 9.10
CA LYS A 21 30.26 -14.68 8.24
C LYS A 21 30.63 -13.33 8.86
N ILE A 22 31.30 -12.48 8.10
CA ILE A 22 31.59 -11.09 8.47
C ILE A 22 30.76 -10.20 7.57
N LYS A 23 29.84 -9.44 8.17
CA LYS A 23 28.99 -8.49 7.45
C LYS A 23 29.64 -7.11 7.40
N GLY A 24 29.54 -6.42 6.25
CA GLY A 24 30.00 -5.04 6.10
C GLY A 24 29.20 -4.08 6.98
N GLU A 25 29.82 -2.99 7.41
CA GLU A 25 29.14 -1.98 8.25
C GLU A 25 28.00 -1.29 7.52
N GLU A 26 28.15 -1.02 6.22
CA GLU A 26 27.09 -0.43 5.40
C GLU A 26 25.89 -1.39 5.26
N TYR A 27 26.14 -2.69 5.04
CA TYR A 27 25.09 -3.70 5.03
C TYR A 27 24.35 -3.76 6.37
N LYS A 28 25.08 -3.75 7.50
CA LYS A 28 24.45 -3.72 8.83
C LYS A 28 23.60 -2.47 9.04
N ARG A 29 24.08 -1.31 8.58
CA ARG A 29 23.35 -0.05 8.65
C ARG A 29 22.07 -0.10 7.83
N LEU A 30 22.15 -0.54 6.57
CA LEU A 30 20.99 -0.70 5.68
C LEU A 30 20.00 -1.72 6.24
N HIS A 31 20.48 -2.86 6.68
CA HIS A 31 19.65 -3.89 7.31
C HIS A 31 18.91 -3.36 8.55
N LYS A 32 19.58 -2.57 9.40
CA LYS A 32 18.96 -1.94 10.57
C LYS A 32 17.89 -0.91 10.19
N ILE A 33 18.12 -0.12 9.13
CA ILE A 33 17.13 0.82 8.61
C ILE A 33 15.90 0.05 8.13
N LEU A 34 16.09 -1.01 7.38
CA LEU A 34 15.02 -1.77 6.75
C LEU A 34 14.24 -2.66 7.73
N THR A 35 14.88 -3.17 8.79
CA THR A 35 14.15 -3.90 9.84
C THR A 35 13.22 -3.00 10.66
N ASN A 36 13.42 -1.68 10.61
CA ASN A 36 12.51 -0.70 11.19
C ASN A 36 11.45 -0.19 10.20
N PHE A 37 11.55 -0.57 8.92
CA PHE A 37 10.61 -0.17 7.87
C PHE A 37 9.44 -1.16 7.81
N SER A 38 8.24 -0.64 7.62
CA SER A 38 6.99 -1.41 7.66
C SER A 38 6.09 -1.13 6.47
N SER A 39 5.05 -1.92 6.29
CA SER A 39 3.99 -1.67 5.31
C SER A 39 3.33 -0.30 5.51
N LYS A 40 3.28 0.19 6.74
CA LYS A 40 2.74 1.51 7.06
C LYS A 40 3.60 2.64 6.48
N ASP A 41 4.93 2.52 6.51
CA ASP A 41 5.83 3.53 5.95
C ASP A 41 5.68 3.61 4.42
N ILE A 42 5.51 2.47 3.74
CA ILE A 42 5.21 2.42 2.30
C ILE A 42 3.86 3.09 2.02
N TRP A 43 2.84 2.77 2.80
CA TRP A 43 1.53 3.38 2.68
C TRP A 43 1.59 4.92 2.86
N GLU A 44 2.36 5.44 3.83
CA GLU A 44 2.56 6.87 4.04
C GLU A 44 3.24 7.54 2.84
N LEU A 45 4.28 6.91 2.28
CA LEU A 45 4.96 7.42 1.09
C LEU A 45 4.03 7.51 -0.12
N LEU A 46 3.24 6.47 -0.37
CA LEU A 46 2.29 6.42 -1.49
C LEU A 46 1.15 7.42 -1.31
N ARG A 47 0.59 7.52 -0.10
CA ARG A 47 -0.46 8.49 0.25
C ARG A 47 0.00 9.92 0.01
N ASP A 48 1.25 10.23 0.35
CA ASP A 48 1.82 11.58 0.26
C ASP A 48 2.42 11.87 -1.14
N GLY A 49 2.30 10.92 -2.09
CA GLY A 49 2.80 11.05 -3.44
C GLY A 49 4.34 11.17 -3.54
N LYS A 50 5.06 10.65 -2.55
CA LYS A 50 6.53 10.69 -2.53
C LYS A 50 7.12 9.68 -3.49
N PRO A 51 8.21 10.03 -4.21
CA PRO A 51 8.84 9.12 -5.17
C PRO A 51 9.41 7.89 -4.46
N MET A 52 9.04 6.70 -4.95
CA MET A 52 9.54 5.42 -4.43
C MET A 52 10.90 5.04 -5.02
N ASP A 53 11.26 5.58 -6.18
CA ASP A 53 12.48 5.19 -6.89
C ASP A 53 13.73 5.50 -6.06
N GLU A 54 13.81 6.69 -5.48
CA GLU A 54 14.93 7.07 -4.60
C GLU A 54 15.07 6.17 -3.37
N PHE A 55 13.96 5.62 -2.91
CA PHE A 55 13.95 4.66 -1.81
C PHE A 55 14.40 3.29 -2.30
N LEU A 56 13.86 2.81 -3.42
CA LEU A 56 14.17 1.51 -4.00
C LEU A 56 15.64 1.38 -4.40
N ASP A 57 16.26 2.45 -4.88
CA ASP A 57 17.69 2.46 -5.27
C ASP A 57 18.66 2.24 -4.08
N ARG A 58 18.16 2.40 -2.86
CA ARG A 58 18.96 2.28 -1.62
C ARG A 58 18.67 1.02 -0.82
N VAL A 59 17.69 0.20 -1.25
CA VAL A 59 17.34 -1.03 -0.52
C VAL A 59 18.11 -2.23 -1.07
N PRO A 60 18.58 -3.15 -0.21
CA PRO A 60 19.12 -4.43 -0.65
C PRO A 60 18.12 -5.25 -1.44
N ASP A 61 18.59 -6.06 -2.39
CA ASP A 61 17.77 -6.89 -3.29
C ASP A 61 16.74 -7.76 -2.58
N GLU A 62 17.06 -8.24 -1.38
CA GLU A 62 16.17 -9.06 -0.56
C GLU A 62 14.88 -8.34 -0.18
N PHE A 63 14.96 -7.01 0.03
CA PHE A 63 13.82 -6.17 0.39
C PHE A 63 13.09 -5.61 -0.82
N TYR A 64 13.79 -5.45 -1.94
CA TYR A 64 13.26 -4.86 -3.15
C TYR A 64 11.97 -5.55 -3.61
N LYS A 65 11.96 -6.88 -3.62
CA LYS A 65 10.78 -7.66 -3.99
C LYS A 65 9.61 -7.41 -3.05
N TRP A 66 9.87 -7.41 -1.74
CA TRP A 66 8.82 -7.16 -0.75
C TRP A 66 8.25 -5.75 -0.87
N VAL A 67 9.10 -4.73 -1.00
CA VAL A 67 8.65 -3.34 -1.18
C VAL A 67 7.79 -3.23 -2.44
N LYS A 68 8.23 -3.76 -3.58
CA LYS A 68 7.45 -3.77 -4.81
C LYS A 68 6.11 -4.49 -4.68
N GLN A 69 6.07 -5.60 -3.98
CA GLN A 69 4.82 -6.30 -3.70
C GLN A 69 3.86 -5.45 -2.87
N GLN A 70 4.36 -4.76 -1.83
CA GLN A 70 3.54 -3.87 -1.02
C GLN A 70 3.00 -2.70 -1.85
N VAL A 71 3.85 -2.05 -2.65
CA VAL A 71 3.45 -0.96 -3.56
C VAL A 71 2.33 -1.44 -4.49
N SER A 72 2.57 -2.54 -5.22
CA SER A 72 1.57 -3.10 -6.15
C SER A 72 0.27 -3.47 -5.45
N SER A 73 0.34 -3.99 -4.23
CA SER A 73 -0.85 -4.34 -3.44
C SER A 73 -1.68 -3.11 -3.08
N PHE A 74 -1.02 -2.01 -2.67
CA PHE A 74 -1.71 -0.77 -2.34
C PHE A 74 -2.32 -0.10 -3.58
N GLU A 75 -1.58 -0.04 -4.69
CA GLU A 75 -2.08 0.52 -5.94
C GLU A 75 -3.27 -0.27 -6.47
N TYR A 76 -3.19 -1.60 -6.44
CA TYR A 76 -4.29 -2.47 -6.83
C TYR A 76 -5.51 -2.29 -5.93
N ALA A 77 -5.33 -2.24 -4.61
CA ALA A 77 -6.42 -2.00 -3.67
C ALA A 77 -7.08 -0.63 -3.89
N LYS A 78 -6.28 0.43 -4.09
CA LYS A 78 -6.76 1.78 -4.44
C LYS A 78 -7.63 1.74 -5.70
N TYR A 79 -7.12 1.11 -6.76
CA TYR A 79 -7.83 0.97 -8.02
C TYR A 79 -9.16 0.21 -7.82
N ARG A 80 -9.14 -0.94 -7.13
CA ARG A 80 -10.35 -1.76 -6.90
C ARG A 80 -11.42 -1.03 -6.11
N ILE A 81 -11.05 -0.29 -5.07
CA ILE A 81 -12.00 0.52 -4.29
C ILE A 81 -12.62 1.62 -5.16
N GLY A 82 -11.79 2.35 -5.90
CA GLY A 82 -12.26 3.41 -6.80
C GLY A 82 -13.19 2.88 -7.90
N GLU A 83 -12.82 1.77 -8.54
CA GLU A 83 -13.63 1.11 -9.56
C GLU A 83 -14.97 0.62 -9.01
N HIS A 84 -14.95 -0.02 -7.83
CA HIS A 84 -16.17 -0.51 -7.18
C HIS A 84 -17.14 0.63 -6.86
N CYS A 85 -16.65 1.68 -6.20
CA CYS A 85 -17.46 2.86 -5.88
C CYS A 85 -17.95 3.58 -7.15
N GLY A 86 -17.10 3.72 -8.17
CA GLY A 86 -17.48 4.31 -9.45
C GLY A 86 -18.63 3.55 -10.10
N LYS A 87 -18.57 2.22 -10.17
CA LYS A 87 -19.66 1.39 -10.72
C LYS A 87 -20.99 1.58 -9.98
N ILE A 88 -20.95 1.66 -8.65
CA ILE A 88 -22.17 1.89 -7.84
C ILE A 88 -22.74 3.29 -8.13
N HIS A 89 -21.88 4.32 -8.11
CA HIS A 89 -22.28 5.70 -8.37
C HIS A 89 -22.87 5.86 -9.76
N ASP A 90 -22.19 5.36 -10.79
CA ASP A 90 -22.59 5.51 -12.19
C ASP A 90 -23.85 4.72 -12.50
N TYR A 91 -23.98 3.50 -11.95
CA TYR A 91 -25.20 2.72 -12.08
C TYR A 91 -26.42 3.46 -11.50
N PHE A 92 -26.27 4.09 -10.34
CA PHE A 92 -27.36 4.85 -9.75
C PHE A 92 -27.68 6.09 -10.58
N ARG A 93 -26.68 6.88 -10.94
CA ARG A 93 -26.86 8.20 -11.56
C ARG A 93 -27.27 8.10 -13.03
N TYR A 94 -26.65 7.21 -13.79
CA TYR A 94 -26.80 7.13 -15.25
C TYR A 94 -27.51 5.87 -15.73
N GLY A 95 -27.49 4.78 -14.97
CA GLY A 95 -28.12 3.53 -15.35
C GLY A 95 -29.55 3.39 -14.89
N LYS A 96 -29.76 3.53 -13.58
CA LYS A 96 -31.11 3.30 -13.00
C LYS A 96 -32.03 4.51 -13.06
N TYR A 97 -31.47 5.70 -12.93
CA TYR A 97 -32.25 6.96 -12.82
C TYR A 97 -31.80 8.02 -13.84
N GLY A 98 -31.03 7.63 -14.86
CA GLY A 98 -30.44 8.57 -15.84
C GLY A 98 -31.47 9.37 -16.63
N ASP A 99 -32.69 8.81 -16.85
CA ASP A 99 -33.76 9.42 -17.62
C ASP A 99 -35.01 9.72 -16.74
N VAL A 100 -34.86 9.77 -15.43
CA VAL A 100 -35.98 10.00 -14.50
C VAL A 100 -36.11 11.50 -14.21
N ASP A 101 -37.33 12.03 -14.38
CA ASP A 101 -37.72 13.40 -14.01
C ASP A 101 -38.71 13.35 -12.83
N PRO A 102 -38.43 14.00 -11.68
CA PRO A 102 -37.24 14.81 -11.36
C PRO A 102 -35.97 13.98 -11.15
N GLU A 103 -34.80 14.61 -11.40
CA GLU A 103 -33.50 13.97 -11.14
C GLU A 103 -33.40 13.46 -9.70
N PRO A 104 -32.75 12.30 -9.48
CA PRO A 104 -32.63 11.72 -8.16
C PRO A 104 -31.81 12.61 -7.22
N THR A 105 -32.28 12.71 -5.99
CA THR A 105 -31.62 13.51 -4.95
C THR A 105 -30.54 12.71 -4.22
N LYS A 106 -29.68 13.43 -3.48
CA LYS A 106 -28.70 12.80 -2.59
C LYS A 106 -29.36 11.89 -1.52
N LYS A 107 -30.59 12.23 -1.12
CA LYS A 107 -31.39 11.41 -0.21
C LYS A 107 -31.79 10.08 -0.85
N ASP A 108 -32.21 10.11 -2.11
CA ASP A 108 -32.57 8.90 -2.86
C ASP A 108 -31.33 8.00 -3.04
N PHE A 109 -30.17 8.60 -3.30
CA PHE A 109 -28.90 7.88 -3.35
C PHE A 109 -28.57 7.22 -2.00
N ALA A 110 -28.70 7.94 -0.89
CA ALA A 110 -28.46 7.39 0.45
C ALA A 110 -29.38 6.18 0.75
N LEU A 111 -30.68 6.29 0.44
CA LEU A 111 -31.63 5.19 0.59
C LEU A 111 -31.31 4.00 -0.31
N HIS A 112 -30.82 4.27 -1.53
CA HIS A 112 -30.38 3.21 -2.44
C HIS A 112 -29.17 2.45 -1.87
N LEU A 113 -28.15 3.15 -1.34
CA LEU A 113 -26.97 2.53 -0.74
C LEU A 113 -27.35 1.66 0.47
N GLU A 114 -28.33 2.10 1.25
CA GLU A 114 -28.84 1.33 2.38
C GLU A 114 -29.58 0.06 1.92
N LYS A 115 -30.46 0.21 0.92
CA LYS A 115 -31.24 -0.90 0.36
C LYS A 115 -30.38 -1.97 -0.32
N CYS A 116 -29.26 -1.55 -0.92
CA CYS A 116 -28.30 -2.46 -1.58
C CYS A 116 -27.25 -3.02 -0.63
N ASP A 117 -27.37 -2.78 0.67
CA ASP A 117 -26.46 -3.23 1.72
C ASP A 117 -24.99 -2.89 1.43
N VAL A 118 -24.76 -1.69 0.88
CA VAL A 118 -23.41 -1.20 0.61
C VAL A 118 -22.70 -0.94 1.92
N GLU A 119 -21.50 -1.52 2.05
CA GLU A 119 -20.70 -1.44 3.27
C GLU A 119 -20.45 0.01 3.68
N THR A 120 -20.62 0.28 4.97
CA THR A 120 -20.62 1.63 5.53
C THR A 120 -19.31 2.39 5.27
N PHE A 121 -18.19 1.70 5.15
CA PHE A 121 -16.90 2.34 4.89
C PHE A 121 -16.72 2.86 3.46
N TYR A 122 -17.53 2.39 2.47
CA TYR A 122 -17.55 2.97 1.11
C TYR A 122 -18.43 4.21 1.01
N ARG A 123 -19.42 4.38 1.88
CA ARG A 123 -20.38 5.48 1.80
C ARG A 123 -19.74 6.88 1.76
N PRO A 124 -18.69 7.19 2.54
CA PRO A 124 -18.01 8.49 2.44
C PRO A 124 -17.40 8.76 1.06
N ILE A 125 -16.88 7.73 0.37
CA ILE A 125 -16.34 7.84 -0.99
C ILE A 125 -17.49 8.15 -1.96
N LEU A 126 -18.56 7.38 -1.88
CA LEU A 126 -19.74 7.51 -2.74
C LEU A 126 -20.42 8.89 -2.60
N PHE A 127 -20.51 9.42 -1.37
CA PHE A 127 -21.03 10.76 -1.16
C PHE A 127 -20.07 11.86 -1.64
N ALA A 128 -18.76 11.63 -1.55
CA ALA A 128 -17.80 12.57 -2.14
C ALA A 128 -17.90 12.58 -3.68
N MET A 129 -18.05 11.40 -4.32
CA MET A 129 -18.30 11.29 -5.75
C MET A 129 -19.60 12.00 -6.14
N TRP A 130 -20.69 11.81 -5.39
CA TRP A 130 -21.97 12.50 -5.61
C TRP A 130 -21.81 14.03 -5.59
N ASP A 131 -21.05 14.55 -4.64
CA ASP A 131 -20.80 15.97 -4.47
C ASP A 131 -19.72 16.53 -5.43
N GLY A 132 -19.12 15.70 -6.28
CA GLY A 132 -18.00 16.10 -7.15
C GLY A 132 -16.72 16.47 -6.38
N LYS A 133 -16.55 15.95 -5.17
CA LYS A 133 -15.40 16.25 -4.30
C LYS A 133 -14.29 15.22 -4.43
N PRO A 134 -13.01 15.60 -4.17
CA PRO A 134 -11.91 14.66 -4.10
C PRO A 134 -12.15 13.57 -3.03
N TYR A 135 -11.92 12.31 -3.38
CA TYR A 135 -12.16 11.17 -2.48
C TYR A 135 -10.94 10.26 -2.28
N GLU A 136 -9.84 10.49 -2.97
CA GLU A 136 -8.63 9.65 -2.85
C GLU A 136 -8.10 9.55 -1.42
N HIS A 137 -8.14 10.66 -0.67
CA HIS A 137 -7.73 10.68 0.73
C HIS A 137 -8.59 9.78 1.63
N ILE A 138 -9.85 9.55 1.26
CA ILE A 138 -10.76 8.64 1.95
C ILE A 138 -10.35 7.20 1.66
N ILE A 139 -10.00 6.88 0.41
CA ILE A 139 -9.48 5.55 0.02
C ILE A 139 -8.21 5.24 0.80
N TRP A 140 -7.23 6.15 0.82
CA TRP A 140 -6.00 5.97 1.59
C TRP A 140 -6.25 5.74 3.08
N ARG A 141 -7.23 6.44 3.66
CA ARG A 141 -7.61 6.22 5.07
C ARG A 141 -8.17 4.83 5.32
N ILE A 142 -9.00 4.31 4.41
CA ILE A 142 -9.58 2.96 4.50
C ILE A 142 -8.49 1.90 4.38
N MET A 143 -7.54 2.10 3.47
CA MET A 143 -6.45 1.16 3.19
C MET A 143 -5.31 1.19 4.22
N LYS A 144 -5.39 2.01 5.27
CA LYS A 144 -4.32 2.10 6.27
C LYS A 144 -4.01 0.71 6.83
N PRO A 145 -2.80 0.19 6.60
CA PRO A 145 -2.45 -1.16 6.99
C PRO A 145 -2.27 -1.30 8.50
N LYS A 146 -2.44 -2.53 8.99
CA LYS A 146 -1.84 -2.92 10.26
C LYS A 146 -0.33 -2.93 10.08
N TYR A 147 0.40 -2.68 11.19
CA TYR A 147 1.85 -2.71 11.16
C TYR A 147 2.35 -4.12 10.79
N GLU A 148 3.01 -4.25 9.65
CA GLU A 148 3.65 -5.49 9.19
C GLU A 148 5.12 -5.20 8.86
N LYS A 149 6.01 -6.01 9.39
CA LYS A 149 7.44 -5.96 9.06
C LYS A 149 7.72 -6.82 7.82
N PRO A 150 8.77 -6.47 7.04
CA PRO A 150 9.17 -7.24 5.84
C PRO A 150 9.60 -8.68 6.16
N PHE A 151 10.09 -8.91 7.38
CA PHE A 151 10.41 -10.24 7.87
C PHE A 151 9.58 -10.51 9.11
N LYS A 152 8.66 -11.46 9.02
CA LYS A 152 8.20 -12.17 10.20
C LYS A 152 9.40 -13.00 10.64
N ASN A 153 9.88 -12.80 11.85
CA ASN A 153 10.75 -13.78 12.47
C ASN A 153 9.92 -15.08 12.51
N ASP A 154 10.26 -16.04 11.67
CA ASP A 154 9.86 -17.43 11.84
C ASP A 154 10.62 -17.97 13.07
N GLU A 155 10.37 -17.37 14.22
CA GLU A 155 10.70 -17.91 15.51
C GLU A 155 9.48 -18.70 15.97
N ASN A 156 9.54 -20.01 15.61
CA ASN A 156 9.00 -21.12 16.37
C ASN A 156 9.83 -22.37 16.08
#